data_aa8a932a4c030fa8e98202b37e2d0fcf
#
_entry.id   aa8a932a4c030fa8e98202b37e2d0fcf
#
_cell.length_a   1.000
_cell.length_b   1.000
_cell.length_c   1.000
_cell.angle_alpha   90.00
_cell.angle_beta   90.00
_cell.angle_gamma   90.00
#
_symmetry.space_group_name_H-M   'P 1'
#
loop_
_entity.id
_entity.type
_entity.pdbx_description
1 polymer ?
#
loop_
_entity_poly.entity_id
_entity_poly.type
_entity_poly.pdbx_seq_one_letter_code
_entity_poly.pdbx_strand_id
1 'polypeptide(L)'
;MSTDNSIKIAIADDHKIFRDGIKMALSGKENLKMLWEAEDGKDMMHKIAIKKPEVLLMDIRMPEIDGINGIELIRKEYDGIKIIVLSMYDDHQMITKMMEMGANAYLTKTTDPEEIYEAILTCMNEDFYFNDLVNKAVMGKLMQKKNVRQHYSANIAIHFNEKELKILQMLAEDQTTEEISKAIFLSPRTIESIRQNMKIKVNAKTVGGLIMYGMRNKLIK
;
A
#
# COMPACT_ATOMS: atom_id res chain seq x y z
N MET A 1 16.10 38.04 -14.32
CA MET A 1 15.18 37.29 -13.45
C MET A 1 15.50 35.84 -13.64
N SER A 2 16.23 35.21 -12.70
CA SER A 2 16.47 33.77 -12.75
C SER A 2 15.15 33.06 -12.51
N THR A 3 14.63 32.38 -13.51
CA THR A 3 13.49 31.46 -13.34
C THR A 3 13.94 30.40 -12.33
N ASP A 4 13.31 30.43 -11.15
CA ASP A 4 13.46 29.39 -10.11
C ASP A 4 13.01 28.05 -10.72
N ASN A 5 13.94 27.31 -11.30
CA ASN A 5 13.70 26.06 -12.05
C ASN A 5 13.67 24.85 -11.10
N SER A 6 13.48 25.09 -9.79
CA SER A 6 13.39 24.03 -8.79
C SER A 6 12.03 23.34 -8.82
N ILE A 7 12.04 22.01 -8.74
CA ILE A 7 10.83 21.18 -8.60
C ILE A 7 10.18 21.47 -7.25
N LYS A 8 8.93 21.88 -7.28
CA LYS A 8 8.15 22.22 -6.09
C LYS A 8 7.56 20.96 -5.48
N ILE A 9 8.10 20.57 -4.34
CA ILE A 9 7.67 19.36 -3.63
C ILE A 9 6.88 19.71 -2.37
N ALA A 10 6.02 18.79 -1.94
CA ALA A 10 5.30 18.86 -0.67
C ALA A 10 5.26 17.47 -0.02
N ILE A 11 5.06 17.41 1.30
CA ILE A 11 4.94 16.16 2.05
C ILE A 11 3.70 16.18 2.94
N ALA A 12 2.94 15.08 2.90
CA ALA A 12 1.80 14.82 3.78
C ALA A 12 2.01 13.50 4.52
N ASP A 13 2.12 13.54 5.84
CA ASP A 13 2.37 12.39 6.71
C ASP A 13 2.02 12.78 8.15
N ASP A 14 1.36 11.94 8.93
CA ASP A 14 1.02 12.24 10.33
C ASP A 14 2.21 12.10 11.29
N HIS A 15 3.30 11.43 10.85
CA HIS A 15 4.51 11.23 11.64
C HIS A 15 5.50 12.39 11.46
N LYS A 16 5.51 13.34 12.40
CA LYS A 16 6.40 14.51 12.35
C LYS A 16 7.89 14.15 12.16
N ILE A 17 8.38 13.12 12.87
CA ILE A 17 9.79 12.71 12.79
C ILE A 17 10.15 12.28 11.37
N PHE A 18 9.24 11.57 10.69
CA PHE A 18 9.45 11.15 9.31
C PHE A 18 9.48 12.35 8.36
N ARG A 19 8.53 13.30 8.50
CA ARG A 19 8.54 14.54 7.70
C ARG A 19 9.85 15.33 7.88
N ASP A 20 10.30 15.49 9.12
CA ASP A 20 11.56 16.19 9.41
C ASP A 20 12.77 15.47 8.84
N GLY A 21 12.79 14.13 8.88
CA GLY A 21 13.82 13.30 8.26
C GLY A 21 13.89 13.48 6.74
N ILE A 22 12.75 13.41 6.04
CA ILE A 22 12.69 13.64 4.59
C ILE A 22 13.11 15.06 4.22
N LYS A 23 12.66 16.08 4.94
CA LYS A 23 13.08 17.47 4.70
C LYS A 23 14.59 17.62 4.85
N MET A 24 15.18 17.04 5.88
CA MET A 24 16.62 17.07 6.12
C MET A 24 17.39 16.36 5.00
N ALA A 25 16.94 15.18 4.60
CA ALA A 25 17.57 14.38 3.55
C ALA A 25 17.53 15.07 2.18
N LEU A 26 16.44 15.76 1.86
CA LEU A 26 16.27 16.46 0.59
C LEU A 26 16.79 17.92 0.60
N SER A 27 17.17 18.47 1.76
CA SER A 27 17.59 19.89 1.91
C SER A 27 18.86 20.25 1.10
N GLY A 28 19.73 19.26 0.82
CA GLY A 28 20.95 19.45 0.02
C GLY A 28 20.73 19.41 -1.50
N LYS A 29 19.52 19.16 -1.98
CA LYS A 29 19.20 19.05 -3.41
C LYS A 29 18.75 20.42 -3.95
N GLU A 30 19.65 21.17 -4.57
CA GLU A 30 19.42 22.55 -5.05
C GLU A 30 18.27 22.67 -6.07
N ASN A 31 17.97 21.58 -6.78
CA ASN A 31 16.88 21.52 -7.74
C ASN A 31 15.51 21.18 -7.13
N LEU A 32 15.39 21.03 -5.81
CA LEU A 32 14.15 20.82 -5.08
C LEU A 32 13.80 22.00 -4.20
N LYS A 33 12.49 22.30 -4.10
CA LYS A 33 11.98 23.32 -3.21
C LYS A 33 10.78 22.78 -2.42
N MET A 34 10.95 22.59 -1.12
CA MET A 34 9.83 22.25 -0.24
C MET A 34 8.86 23.43 -0.14
N LEU A 35 7.61 23.23 -0.54
CA LEU A 35 6.56 24.24 -0.46
C LEU A 35 5.87 24.28 0.89
N TRP A 36 5.49 23.10 1.37
CA TRP A 36 4.76 22.91 2.61
C TRP A 36 4.82 21.44 3.07
N GLU A 37 4.47 21.23 4.32
CA GLU A 37 4.19 19.93 4.91
C GLU A 37 2.76 19.92 5.47
N ALA A 38 2.12 18.73 5.50
CA ALA A 38 0.80 18.53 6.07
C ALA A 38 0.84 17.35 7.06
N GLU A 39 0.04 17.42 8.11
CA GLU A 39 -0.01 16.38 9.16
C GLU A 39 -1.23 15.46 9.03
N ASP A 40 -2.18 15.82 8.16
CA ASP A 40 -3.33 15.00 7.84
C ASP A 40 -3.84 15.28 6.41
N GLY A 41 -4.79 14.47 5.95
CA GLY A 41 -5.31 14.60 4.59
C GLY A 41 -6.17 15.86 4.37
N LYS A 42 -6.78 16.43 5.40
CA LYS A 42 -7.57 17.66 5.30
C LYS A 42 -6.66 18.88 5.14
N ASP A 43 -5.61 18.96 5.97
CA ASP A 43 -4.57 19.99 5.88
C ASP A 43 -3.85 19.91 4.52
N MET A 44 -3.56 18.69 4.04
CA MET A 44 -3.00 18.45 2.70
C MET A 44 -3.88 19.06 1.60
N MET A 45 -5.18 18.73 1.56
CA MET A 45 -6.10 19.26 0.54
C MET A 45 -6.24 20.78 0.61
N HIS A 46 -6.30 21.35 1.82
CA HIS A 46 -6.32 22.80 2.00
C HIS A 46 -5.05 23.46 1.45
N LYS A 47 -3.88 22.90 1.71
CA LYS A 47 -2.58 23.43 1.23
C LYS A 47 -2.40 23.28 -0.28
N ILE A 48 -2.89 22.19 -0.88
CA ILE A 48 -2.90 22.01 -2.35
C ILE A 48 -3.72 23.14 -3.01
N ALA A 49 -4.88 23.47 -2.47
CA ALA A 49 -5.74 24.52 -3.02
C ALA A 49 -5.08 25.91 -2.98
N ILE A 50 -4.26 26.18 -1.96
CA ILE A 50 -3.53 27.46 -1.82
C ILE A 50 -2.29 27.50 -2.70
N LYS A 51 -1.49 26.41 -2.67
CA LYS A 51 -0.20 26.35 -3.34
C LYS A 51 0.07 24.95 -3.87
N LYS A 52 -0.26 24.72 -5.12
CA LYS A 52 -0.13 23.42 -5.81
C LYS A 52 1.34 23.02 -5.93
N PRO A 53 1.75 21.82 -5.43
CA PRO A 53 3.08 21.26 -5.67
C PRO A 53 3.15 20.59 -7.05
N GLU A 54 4.36 20.36 -7.55
CA GLU A 54 4.60 19.51 -8.72
C GLU A 54 4.69 18.03 -8.32
N VAL A 55 5.29 17.76 -7.14
CA VAL A 55 5.38 16.41 -6.57
C VAL A 55 4.86 16.43 -5.13
N LEU A 56 4.00 15.49 -4.81
CA LEU A 56 3.48 15.24 -3.47
C LEU A 56 3.99 13.90 -2.95
N LEU A 57 4.77 13.93 -1.89
CA LEU A 57 5.13 12.77 -1.09
C LEU A 57 4.00 12.53 -0.08
N MET A 58 3.32 11.38 -0.13
CA MET A 58 2.09 11.19 0.64
C MET A 58 2.05 9.85 1.35
N ASP A 59 1.81 9.86 2.67
CA ASP A 59 1.48 8.65 3.41
C ASP A 59 0.08 8.14 3.05
N ILE A 60 -0.10 6.83 3.07
CA ILE A 60 -1.41 6.19 2.88
C ILE A 60 -2.29 6.34 4.12
N ARG A 61 -1.69 6.28 5.32
CA ARG A 61 -2.45 6.28 6.58
C ARG A 61 -2.32 7.62 7.29
N MET A 62 -3.22 8.50 6.97
CA MET A 62 -3.37 9.79 7.66
C MET A 62 -4.77 9.91 8.26
N PRO A 63 -4.94 10.65 9.36
CA PRO A 63 -6.24 11.05 9.89
C PRO A 63 -7.06 11.86 8.87
N GLU A 64 -8.35 11.95 9.08
CA GLU A 64 -9.35 12.71 8.33
C GLU A 64 -9.56 12.19 6.89
N ILE A 65 -8.59 12.27 6.02
CA ILE A 65 -8.62 11.74 4.66
C ILE A 65 -7.43 10.81 4.50
N ASP A 66 -7.69 9.52 4.38
CA ASP A 66 -6.64 8.54 4.09
C ASP A 66 -6.08 8.71 2.67
N GLY A 67 -4.88 8.15 2.43
CA GLY A 67 -4.20 8.30 1.14
C GLY A 67 -4.97 7.74 -0.05
N ILE A 68 -5.86 6.75 0.15
CA ILE A 68 -6.71 6.21 -0.91
C ILE A 68 -7.68 7.27 -1.39
N ASN A 69 -8.46 7.82 -0.48
CA ASN A 69 -9.40 8.90 -0.77
C ASN A 69 -8.67 10.17 -1.22
N GLY A 70 -7.49 10.43 -0.66
CA GLY A 70 -6.62 11.56 -1.04
C GLY A 70 -6.21 11.52 -2.51
N ILE A 71 -5.74 10.35 -3.01
CA ILE A 71 -5.38 10.19 -4.44
C ILE A 71 -6.59 10.48 -5.33
N GLU A 72 -7.75 9.90 -5.01
CA GLU A 72 -8.97 10.08 -5.80
C GLU A 72 -9.38 11.56 -5.89
N LEU A 73 -9.39 12.26 -4.76
CA LEU A 73 -9.70 13.69 -4.72
C LEU A 73 -8.70 14.52 -5.52
N ILE A 74 -7.39 14.24 -5.36
CA ILE A 74 -6.35 14.96 -6.10
C ILE A 74 -6.49 14.71 -7.60
N ARG A 75 -6.72 13.49 -8.05
CA ARG A 75 -6.88 13.17 -9.48
C ARG A 75 -8.12 13.79 -10.08
N LYS A 76 -9.18 13.97 -9.29
CA LYS A 76 -10.41 14.63 -9.74
C LYS A 76 -10.27 16.14 -9.94
N GLU A 77 -9.50 16.79 -9.07
CA GLU A 77 -9.48 18.27 -9.01
C GLU A 77 -8.14 18.87 -9.46
N TYR A 78 -7.04 18.13 -9.34
CA TYR A 78 -5.67 18.63 -9.55
C TYR A 78 -4.87 17.68 -10.47
N ASP A 79 -5.20 17.70 -11.75
CA ASP A 79 -4.41 16.97 -12.74
C ASP A 79 -2.98 17.53 -12.82
N GLY A 80 -1.99 16.66 -13.02
CA GLY A 80 -0.59 17.03 -13.18
C GLY A 80 0.24 17.09 -11.90
N ILE A 81 -0.31 16.84 -10.68
CA ILE A 81 0.51 16.58 -9.48
C ILE A 81 1.08 15.17 -9.57
N LYS A 82 2.41 15.00 -9.46
CA LYS A 82 3.01 13.68 -9.31
C LYS A 82 2.84 13.21 -7.87
N ILE A 83 2.16 12.08 -7.66
CA ILE A 83 1.91 11.50 -6.34
C ILE A 83 2.87 10.34 -6.12
N ILE A 84 3.78 10.50 -5.17
CA ILE A 84 4.67 9.45 -4.69
C ILE A 84 4.16 8.98 -3.33
N VAL A 85 3.67 7.76 -3.28
CA VAL A 85 3.18 7.16 -2.04
C VAL A 85 4.35 6.68 -1.20
N LEU A 86 4.35 7.05 0.09
CA LEU A 86 5.30 6.56 1.10
C LEU A 86 4.52 5.75 2.13
N SER A 87 4.90 4.49 2.37
CA SER A 87 4.13 3.60 3.26
C SER A 87 5.03 2.69 4.09
N MET A 88 4.55 2.28 5.27
CA MET A 88 5.20 1.21 6.05
C MET A 88 4.93 -0.20 5.51
N TYR A 89 4.08 -0.33 4.50
CA TYR A 89 3.60 -1.62 3.98
C TYR A 89 4.12 -1.87 2.58
N ASP A 90 4.41 -3.15 2.30
CA ASP A 90 4.87 -3.68 1.01
C ASP A 90 3.86 -4.65 0.36
N ASP A 91 2.59 -4.56 0.78
CA ASP A 91 1.53 -5.43 0.28
C ASP A 91 1.24 -5.16 -1.21
N HIS A 92 1.39 -6.19 -2.04
CA HIS A 92 1.26 -6.10 -3.49
C HIS A 92 -0.14 -5.66 -3.96
N GLN A 93 -1.21 -6.00 -3.21
CA GLN A 93 -2.56 -5.59 -3.58
C GLN A 93 -2.76 -4.11 -3.34
N MET A 94 -2.23 -3.60 -2.21
CA MET A 94 -2.24 -2.18 -1.89
C MET A 94 -1.43 -1.38 -2.91
N ILE A 95 -0.20 -1.80 -3.22
CA ILE A 95 0.66 -1.16 -4.22
C ILE A 95 -0.07 -1.06 -5.56
N THR A 96 -0.60 -2.18 -6.05
CA THR A 96 -1.30 -2.21 -7.33
C THR A 96 -2.52 -1.30 -7.32
N LYS A 97 -3.27 -1.26 -6.22
CA LYS A 97 -4.42 -0.37 -6.06
C LYS A 97 -4.02 1.10 -6.12
N MET A 98 -2.94 1.49 -5.41
CA MET A 98 -2.45 2.89 -5.43
C MET A 98 -2.03 3.31 -6.84
N MET A 99 -1.29 2.46 -7.55
CA MET A 99 -0.88 2.73 -8.93
C MET A 99 -2.09 2.84 -9.88
N GLU A 100 -3.10 1.98 -9.73
CA GLU A 100 -4.36 2.04 -10.52
C GLU A 100 -5.18 3.29 -10.24
N MET A 101 -5.13 3.81 -9.03
CA MET A 101 -5.80 5.05 -8.65
C MET A 101 -5.05 6.30 -9.12
N GLY A 102 -3.86 6.10 -9.70
CA GLY A 102 -3.09 7.18 -10.31
C GLY A 102 -1.90 7.66 -9.48
N ALA A 103 -1.40 6.90 -8.50
CA ALA A 103 -0.08 7.17 -7.94
C ALA A 103 1.00 7.03 -9.03
N ASN A 104 2.01 7.89 -9.00
CA ASN A 104 3.12 7.87 -9.95
C ASN A 104 4.28 6.98 -9.47
N ALA A 105 4.39 6.78 -8.16
CA ALA A 105 5.35 5.87 -7.53
C ALA A 105 4.80 5.34 -6.21
N TYR A 106 5.38 4.21 -5.77
CA TYR A 106 5.14 3.65 -4.45
C TYR A 106 6.49 3.24 -3.84
N LEU A 107 6.81 3.80 -2.68
CA LEU A 107 8.02 3.53 -1.91
C LEU A 107 7.66 3.15 -0.48
N THR A 108 8.51 2.36 0.16
CA THR A 108 8.38 2.12 1.60
C THR A 108 9.01 3.26 2.39
N LYS A 109 8.53 3.51 3.60
CA LYS A 109 9.15 4.51 4.51
C LYS A 109 10.57 4.14 4.97
N THR A 110 11.00 2.91 4.66
CA THR A 110 12.37 2.42 4.90
C THR A 110 13.29 2.57 3.68
N THR A 111 12.77 3.09 2.58
CA THR A 111 13.54 3.37 1.35
C THR A 111 14.60 4.43 1.61
N ASP A 112 15.77 4.25 0.99
CA ASP A 112 16.85 5.23 1.08
C ASP A 112 16.42 6.60 0.56
N PRO A 113 16.75 7.70 1.21
CA PRO A 113 16.44 9.04 0.74
C PRO A 113 16.92 9.37 -0.68
N GLU A 114 18.02 8.79 -1.12
CA GLU A 114 18.51 8.94 -2.50
C GLU A 114 17.55 8.30 -3.51
N GLU A 115 16.95 7.16 -3.20
CA GLU A 115 15.91 6.54 -4.05
C GLU A 115 14.63 7.39 -4.09
N ILE A 116 14.26 8.05 -2.97
CA ILE A 116 13.14 9.00 -2.97
C ILE A 116 13.43 10.18 -3.90
N TYR A 117 14.67 10.70 -3.88
CA TYR A 117 15.08 11.76 -4.78
C TYR A 117 15.05 11.31 -6.24
N GLU A 118 15.57 10.12 -6.55
CA GLU A 118 15.50 9.52 -7.88
C GLU A 118 14.06 9.36 -8.37
N ALA A 119 13.17 8.87 -7.52
CA ALA A 119 11.75 8.74 -7.83
C ALA A 119 11.08 10.09 -8.16
N ILE A 120 11.44 11.16 -7.43
CA ILE A 120 10.97 12.52 -7.74
C ILE A 120 11.39 12.93 -9.14
N LEU A 121 12.69 12.78 -9.47
CA LEU A 121 13.21 13.17 -10.79
C LEU A 121 12.60 12.34 -11.92
N THR A 122 12.50 11.02 -11.72
CA THR A 122 11.94 10.11 -12.71
C THR A 122 10.45 10.41 -12.95
N CYS A 123 9.66 10.61 -11.90
CA CYS A 123 8.25 10.98 -12.06
C CYS A 123 8.05 12.30 -12.79
N MET A 124 8.96 13.25 -12.66
CA MET A 124 8.90 14.51 -13.39
C MET A 124 9.23 14.35 -14.88
N ASN A 125 10.13 13.43 -15.24
CA ASN A 125 10.60 13.23 -16.60
C ASN A 125 9.80 12.17 -17.38
N GLU A 126 9.38 11.09 -16.70
CA GLU A 126 8.84 9.88 -17.31
C GLU A 126 7.41 9.54 -16.82
N ASP A 127 6.81 10.40 -16.02
CA ASP A 127 5.52 10.25 -15.36
C ASP A 127 5.46 9.21 -14.23
N PHE A 128 6.16 8.09 -14.34
CA PHE A 128 6.11 7.00 -13.36
C PHE A 128 7.51 6.54 -12.95
N TYR A 129 7.63 6.13 -11.69
CA TYR A 129 8.79 5.43 -11.18
C TYR A 129 8.41 4.01 -10.76
N PHE A 130 9.04 3.02 -11.38
CA PHE A 130 8.80 1.60 -11.14
C PHE A 130 10.04 0.96 -10.52
N ASN A 131 10.04 0.80 -9.20
CA ASN A 131 11.04 -0.01 -8.52
C ASN A 131 10.66 -1.51 -8.57
N ASP A 132 11.54 -2.37 -8.05
CA ASP A 132 11.31 -3.82 -8.01
C ASP A 132 10.00 -4.21 -7.30
N LEU A 133 9.61 -3.46 -6.27
CA LEU A 133 8.41 -3.70 -5.49
C LEU A 133 7.15 -3.46 -6.33
N VAL A 134 7.09 -2.31 -7.02
CA VAL A 134 5.98 -1.96 -7.93
C VAL A 134 5.93 -2.92 -9.13
N ASN A 135 7.10 -3.21 -9.73
CA ASN A 135 7.19 -4.14 -10.84
C ASN A 135 6.65 -5.53 -10.49
N LYS A 136 7.02 -6.09 -9.33
CA LYS A 136 6.51 -7.39 -8.86
C LYS A 136 5.01 -7.36 -8.61
N ALA A 137 4.49 -6.29 -8.00
CA ALA A 137 3.06 -6.15 -7.71
C ALA A 137 2.23 -6.07 -9.00
N VAL A 138 2.63 -5.21 -9.95
CA VAL A 138 1.93 -5.00 -11.23
C VAL A 138 2.02 -6.24 -12.12
N MET A 139 3.21 -6.86 -12.26
CA MET A 139 3.38 -8.09 -13.03
C MET A 139 2.58 -9.25 -12.44
N GLY A 140 2.55 -9.39 -11.11
CA GLY A 140 1.72 -10.39 -10.43
C GLY A 140 0.24 -10.26 -10.80
N LYS A 141 -0.29 -9.03 -10.82
CA LYS A 141 -1.69 -8.79 -11.23
C LYS A 141 -1.94 -9.04 -12.71
N LEU A 142 -1.01 -8.66 -13.59
CA LEU A 142 -1.13 -8.91 -15.03
C LEU A 142 -1.12 -10.42 -15.36
N MET A 143 -0.29 -11.20 -14.66
CA MET A 143 -0.26 -12.67 -14.80
C MET A 143 -1.55 -13.30 -14.28
N GLN A 144 -2.11 -12.83 -13.17
CA GLN A 144 -3.42 -13.27 -12.69
C GLN A 144 -4.54 -12.97 -13.71
N LYS A 145 -4.55 -11.78 -14.33
CA LYS A 145 -5.51 -11.43 -15.39
C LYS A 145 -5.36 -12.30 -16.65
N LYS A 146 -4.15 -12.69 -17.03
CA LYS A 146 -3.93 -13.62 -18.17
C LYS A 146 -4.47 -15.02 -17.88
N ASN A 147 -4.28 -15.52 -16.65
CA ASN A 147 -4.83 -16.82 -16.24
C ASN A 147 -6.37 -16.80 -16.20
N VAL A 148 -7.01 -15.68 -15.86
CA VAL A 148 -8.46 -15.51 -15.90
C VAL A 148 -9.02 -15.56 -17.33
N ARG A 149 -8.27 -15.11 -18.36
CA ARG A 149 -8.73 -15.22 -19.77
C ARG A 149 -8.62 -16.62 -20.37
N GLN A 150 -7.78 -17.50 -19.80
CA GLN A 150 -7.68 -18.90 -20.24
C GLN A 150 -8.57 -19.87 -19.47
N HIS A 151 -9.16 -19.46 -18.34
CA HIS A 151 -10.03 -20.29 -17.51
C HIS A 151 -11.38 -19.62 -17.21
N TYR A 152 -12.21 -19.43 -18.24
CA TYR A 152 -13.66 -19.41 -18.03
C TYR A 152 -14.15 -20.86 -17.82
N SER A 153 -13.55 -21.60 -16.92
CA SER A 153 -14.02 -22.87 -16.34
C SER A 153 -12.91 -23.48 -15.47
N ALA A 154 -12.68 -22.96 -14.30
CA ALA A 154 -12.16 -23.74 -13.16
C ALA A 154 -11.95 -22.78 -11.97
N ASN A 155 -12.49 -23.15 -10.82
CA ASN A 155 -12.32 -22.58 -9.51
C ASN A 155 -10.97 -21.87 -9.32
N ILE A 156 -10.99 -20.58 -9.00
CA ILE A 156 -9.81 -19.89 -8.47
C ILE A 156 -9.54 -20.54 -7.12
N ALA A 157 -8.60 -21.47 -7.08
CA ALA A 157 -8.14 -22.04 -5.84
C ALA A 157 -7.39 -20.93 -5.08
N ILE A 158 -8.01 -20.38 -4.06
CA ILE A 158 -7.35 -19.49 -3.11
C ILE A 158 -6.30 -20.34 -2.41
N HIS A 159 -5.02 -20.00 -2.59
CA HIS A 159 -3.92 -20.72 -1.95
C HIS A 159 -3.71 -20.21 -0.53
N PHE A 160 -3.93 -21.09 0.43
CA PHE A 160 -3.44 -20.94 1.79
C PHE A 160 -2.02 -21.48 1.88
N ASN A 161 -1.13 -20.79 2.58
CA ASN A 161 0.19 -21.32 2.91
C ASN A 161 0.06 -22.44 3.96
N GLU A 162 1.14 -23.21 4.16
CA GLU A 162 1.15 -24.36 5.08
C GLU A 162 0.70 -23.98 6.51
N LYS A 163 1.09 -22.80 6.99
CA LYS A 163 0.73 -22.29 8.31
C LYS A 163 -0.77 -21.96 8.37
N GLU A 164 -1.32 -21.32 7.34
CA GLU A 164 -2.75 -21.03 7.24
C GLU A 164 -3.58 -22.31 7.13
N LEU A 165 -3.15 -23.30 6.37
CA LEU A 165 -3.80 -24.61 6.29
C LEU A 165 -3.83 -25.32 7.65
N LYS A 166 -2.73 -25.27 8.39
CA LYS A 166 -2.65 -25.86 9.73
C LYS A 166 -3.60 -25.17 10.70
N ILE A 167 -3.67 -23.83 10.69
CA ILE A 167 -4.62 -23.05 11.49
C ILE A 167 -6.06 -23.41 11.08
N LEU A 168 -6.35 -23.50 9.79
CA LEU A 168 -7.68 -23.83 9.28
C LEU A 168 -8.14 -25.21 9.74
N GLN A 169 -7.25 -26.21 9.69
CA GLN A 169 -7.52 -27.56 10.18
C GLN A 169 -7.83 -27.56 11.68
N MET A 170 -7.03 -26.87 12.49
CA MET A 170 -7.22 -26.77 13.94
C MET A 170 -8.53 -26.03 14.30
N LEU A 171 -8.91 -25.00 13.51
CA LEU A 171 -10.20 -24.34 13.65
C LEU A 171 -11.37 -25.28 13.34
N ALA A 172 -11.22 -26.16 12.35
CA ALA A 172 -12.25 -27.15 12.00
C ALA A 172 -12.38 -28.24 13.07
N GLU A 173 -11.31 -28.47 13.86
CA GLU A 173 -11.29 -29.37 15.03
C GLU A 173 -11.74 -28.68 16.33
N ASP A 174 -12.36 -27.48 16.21
CA ASP A 174 -12.91 -26.69 17.32
C ASP A 174 -11.85 -26.26 18.37
N GLN A 175 -10.58 -26.12 17.95
CA GLN A 175 -9.53 -25.67 18.86
C GLN A 175 -9.61 -24.16 19.10
N THR A 176 -9.36 -23.77 20.35
CA THR A 176 -9.33 -22.36 20.78
C THR A 176 -8.11 -21.61 20.26
N THR A 177 -8.16 -20.29 20.25
CA THR A 177 -7.01 -19.44 19.85
C THR A 177 -5.77 -19.71 20.70
N GLU A 178 -5.93 -20.01 22.00
CA GLU A 178 -4.86 -20.35 22.94
C GLU A 178 -4.22 -21.71 22.60
N GLU A 179 -5.01 -22.70 22.24
CA GLU A 179 -4.51 -24.04 21.86
C GLU A 179 -3.73 -23.96 20.54
N ILE A 180 -4.30 -23.27 19.54
CA ILE A 180 -3.63 -23.01 18.26
C ILE A 180 -2.31 -22.24 18.46
N SER A 181 -2.32 -21.21 19.31
CA SER A 181 -1.17 -20.40 19.68
C SER A 181 -0.01 -21.27 20.22
N LYS A 182 -0.32 -22.17 21.15
CA LYS A 182 0.66 -23.11 21.72
C LYS A 182 1.18 -24.10 20.68
N ALA A 183 0.32 -24.66 19.84
CA ALA A 183 0.67 -25.68 18.86
C ALA A 183 1.51 -25.14 17.70
N ILE A 184 1.37 -23.85 17.34
CA ILE A 184 2.09 -23.22 16.22
C ILE A 184 3.22 -22.29 16.70
N PHE A 185 3.39 -22.12 18.00
CA PHE A 185 4.41 -21.27 18.63
C PHE A 185 4.30 -19.79 18.19
N LEU A 186 3.06 -19.28 18.11
CA LEU A 186 2.76 -17.87 17.80
C LEU A 186 1.89 -17.26 18.92
N SER A 187 1.92 -15.93 19.07
CA SER A 187 1.07 -15.26 20.05
C SER A 187 -0.42 -15.37 19.68
N PRO A 188 -1.36 -15.41 20.66
CA PRO A 188 -2.80 -15.39 20.38
C PRO A 188 -3.22 -14.24 19.46
N ARG A 189 -2.60 -13.07 19.62
CA ARG A 189 -2.83 -11.89 18.77
C ARG A 189 -2.41 -12.15 17.32
N THR A 190 -1.30 -12.86 17.11
CA THR A 190 -0.82 -13.22 15.76
C THR A 190 -1.78 -14.22 15.10
N ILE A 191 -2.28 -15.22 15.86
CA ILE A 191 -3.27 -16.17 15.35
C ILE A 191 -4.56 -15.45 14.94
N GLU A 192 -5.04 -14.51 15.75
CA GLU A 192 -6.23 -13.72 15.42
C GLU A 192 -6.05 -12.90 14.14
N SER A 193 -4.89 -12.26 13.97
CA SER A 193 -4.54 -11.52 12.75
C SER A 193 -4.52 -12.42 11.51
N ILE A 194 -3.90 -13.60 11.60
CA ILE A 194 -3.87 -14.58 10.51
C ILE A 194 -5.30 -15.03 10.17
N ARG A 195 -6.10 -15.35 11.16
CA ARG A 195 -7.50 -15.78 11.01
C ARG A 195 -8.34 -14.70 10.31
N GLN A 196 -8.16 -13.44 10.68
CA GLN A 196 -8.84 -12.32 10.03
C GLN A 196 -8.43 -12.19 8.56
N ASN A 197 -7.13 -12.29 8.27
CA ASN A 197 -6.62 -12.25 6.89
C ASN A 197 -7.15 -13.41 6.05
N MET A 198 -7.24 -14.62 6.61
CA MET A 198 -7.82 -15.79 5.94
C MET A 198 -9.29 -15.57 5.60
N LYS A 199 -10.09 -14.99 6.52
CA LYS A 199 -11.49 -14.63 6.23
C LYS A 199 -11.61 -13.64 5.08
N ILE A 200 -10.75 -12.63 5.04
CA ILE A 200 -10.71 -11.65 3.96
C ILE A 200 -10.36 -12.32 2.62
N LYS A 201 -9.36 -13.19 2.60
CA LYS A 201 -8.95 -13.95 1.40
C LYS A 201 -10.11 -14.69 0.73
N VAL A 202 -10.98 -15.29 1.53
CA VAL A 202 -12.11 -16.11 1.02
C VAL A 202 -13.45 -15.38 1.05
N ASN A 203 -13.46 -14.10 1.39
CA ASN A 203 -14.64 -13.28 1.58
C ASN A 203 -15.65 -13.88 2.58
N ALA A 204 -15.14 -14.50 3.65
CA ALA A 204 -15.96 -15.09 4.72
C ALA A 204 -16.22 -14.07 5.83
N LYS A 205 -17.48 -13.90 6.23
CA LYS A 205 -17.86 -13.01 7.34
C LYS A 205 -17.56 -13.60 8.73
N THR A 206 -17.56 -14.93 8.83
CA THR A 206 -17.43 -15.66 10.10
C THR A 206 -16.34 -16.74 10.01
N VAL A 207 -15.88 -17.26 11.16
CA VAL A 207 -14.99 -18.42 11.21
C VAL A 207 -15.65 -19.66 10.62
N GLY A 208 -16.93 -19.87 10.90
CA GLY A 208 -17.70 -20.96 10.28
C GLY A 208 -17.74 -20.87 8.77
N GLY A 209 -17.87 -19.66 8.19
CA GLY A 209 -17.76 -19.43 6.75
C GLY A 209 -16.39 -19.78 6.18
N LEU A 210 -15.33 -19.49 6.93
CA LEU A 210 -13.96 -19.86 6.55
C LEU A 210 -13.76 -21.38 6.56
N ILE A 211 -14.25 -22.08 7.58
CA ILE A 211 -14.20 -23.55 7.69
C ILE A 211 -14.99 -24.19 6.55
N MET A 212 -16.22 -23.73 6.29
CA MET A 212 -17.06 -24.21 5.19
C MET A 212 -16.38 -24.04 3.83
N TYR A 213 -15.65 -22.94 3.62
CA TYR A 213 -14.84 -22.75 2.42
C TYR A 213 -13.74 -23.81 2.31
N GLY A 214 -13.02 -24.08 3.42
CA GLY A 214 -11.96 -25.09 3.48
C GLY A 214 -12.47 -26.49 3.13
N MET A 215 -13.60 -26.90 3.67
CA MET A 215 -14.26 -28.19 3.39
C MET A 215 -14.72 -28.28 1.92
N ARG A 216 -15.40 -27.27 1.40
CA ARG A 216 -15.87 -27.26 -0.01
C ARG A 216 -14.74 -27.37 -1.01
N ASN A 217 -13.60 -26.79 -0.72
CA ASN A 217 -12.44 -26.80 -1.59
C ASN A 217 -11.45 -27.93 -1.28
N LYS A 218 -11.84 -28.88 -0.39
CA LYS A 218 -11.03 -30.04 0.02
C LYS A 218 -9.64 -29.67 0.58
N LEU A 219 -9.53 -28.50 1.20
CA LEU A 219 -8.31 -28.02 1.84
C LEU A 219 -8.11 -28.63 3.22
N ILE A 220 -9.21 -29.02 3.88
CA ILE A 220 -9.29 -29.70 5.18
C ILE A 220 -10.33 -30.81 5.09
N LYS A 221 -10.25 -31.77 6.03
CA LYS A 221 -11.16 -32.91 6.14
C LYS A 221 -12.24 -32.65 7.17
#